data_601db4131b4706bb9316ccc8f8cc558c
#
_entry.id   601db4131b4706bb9316ccc8f8cc558c
#
_cell.length_a   1.000
_cell.length_b   1.000
_cell.length_c   1.000
_cell.angle_alpha   90.00
_cell.angle_beta   90.00
_cell.angle_gamma   90.00
#
_symmetry.space_group_name_H-M   'P 1'
#
loop_
_entity.id
_entity.type
_entity.pdbx_description
1 polymer ?
#
loop_
_entity_poly.entity_id
_entity_poly.type
_entity_poly.pdbx_seq_one_letter_code
_entity_poly.pdbx_strand_id
1 'polypeptide(L)'
;MSFFDYSWAKKKKEGITINYLPNLLSIARIALAGLLLINQQPLFSVCYLICGLTDVLDGFIARNYRLQTTLGSKLDSLGDFVFWSIVLFLYIKTKIYPDWIIYGIVLVASIRFLNLILTKVKFAQWGMLHTLSNKITGLALFLLCFVAFTFGDVSGYIWVVTFLLALFSSIEETLIVWRSTYYEPNPKGFFTVSHQSS
;
A
#
# COMPACT_ATOMS: atom_id res chain seq x y z
N MET A 1 -45.96 -16.37 5.89
CA MET A 1 -44.59 -15.94 5.56
C MET A 1 -43.92 -17.16 4.92
N SER A 2 -43.74 -17.16 3.60
CA SER A 2 -43.32 -18.35 2.86
C SER A 2 -41.81 -18.60 3.01
N PHE A 3 -41.43 -19.86 2.89
CA PHE A 3 -39.99 -20.29 2.94
C PHE A 3 -39.12 -19.53 1.92
N PHE A 4 -39.73 -19.05 0.85
CA PHE A 4 -39.12 -18.23 -0.21
C PHE A 4 -38.73 -16.83 0.29
N ASP A 5 -39.58 -16.19 1.12
CA ASP A 5 -39.32 -14.87 1.68
C ASP A 5 -38.13 -14.87 2.69
N TYR A 6 -38.00 -15.97 3.46
CA TYR A 6 -36.90 -16.09 4.42
C TYR A 6 -35.55 -16.31 3.73
N SER A 7 -35.53 -17.12 2.68
CA SER A 7 -34.31 -17.38 1.88
C SER A 7 -33.82 -16.12 1.16
N TRP A 8 -34.72 -15.32 0.60
CA TRP A 8 -34.41 -14.08 -0.08
C TRP A 8 -33.96 -12.99 0.88
N ALA A 9 -34.61 -12.85 2.05
CA ALA A 9 -34.22 -11.91 3.10
C ALA A 9 -32.86 -12.26 3.71
N LYS A 10 -32.53 -13.56 3.88
CA LYS A 10 -31.24 -14.05 4.33
C LYS A 10 -30.13 -13.73 3.32
N LYS A 11 -30.36 -14.02 2.02
CA LYS A 11 -29.42 -13.70 0.93
C LYS A 11 -29.18 -12.20 0.78
N LYS A 12 -30.23 -11.37 0.97
CA LYS A 12 -30.13 -9.91 0.96
C LYS A 12 -29.35 -9.37 2.18
N LYS A 13 -29.55 -9.95 3.38
CA LYS A 13 -28.78 -9.59 4.59
C LYS A 13 -27.30 -10.00 4.48
N GLU A 14 -27.03 -11.20 3.98
CA GLU A 14 -25.64 -11.66 3.74
C GLU A 14 -24.94 -10.79 2.69
N GLY A 15 -25.63 -10.41 1.61
CA GLY A 15 -25.10 -9.50 0.60
C GLY A 15 -24.83 -8.09 1.12
N ILE A 16 -25.69 -7.56 1.99
CA ILE A 16 -25.48 -6.24 2.63
C ILE A 16 -24.28 -6.28 3.56
N THR A 17 -24.11 -7.34 4.36
CA THR A 17 -23.00 -7.48 5.31
C THR A 17 -21.66 -7.60 4.59
N ILE A 18 -21.60 -8.33 3.48
CA ILE A 18 -20.36 -8.48 2.67
C ILE A 18 -19.97 -7.15 2.03
N ASN A 19 -20.94 -6.32 1.61
CA ASN A 19 -20.67 -5.03 0.95
C ASN A 19 -19.94 -4.02 1.86
N TYR A 20 -20.11 -4.10 3.18
CA TYR A 20 -19.43 -3.21 4.13
C TYR A 20 -18.12 -3.76 4.69
N LEU A 21 -17.82 -5.04 4.44
CA LEU A 21 -16.66 -5.71 5.01
C LEU A 21 -15.32 -5.03 4.65
N PRO A 22 -15.05 -4.65 3.38
CA PRO A 22 -13.82 -3.94 3.05
C PRO A 22 -13.69 -2.61 3.79
N ASN A 23 -14.78 -1.83 3.87
CA ASN A 23 -14.78 -0.55 4.57
C ASN A 23 -14.51 -0.72 6.08
N LEU A 24 -15.07 -1.78 6.69
CA LEU A 24 -14.85 -2.10 8.09
C LEU A 24 -13.40 -2.47 8.36
N LEU A 25 -12.78 -3.23 7.46
CA LEU A 25 -11.35 -3.59 7.55
C LEU A 25 -10.45 -2.36 7.45
N SER A 26 -10.73 -1.43 6.54
CA SER A 26 -9.99 -0.16 6.43
C SER A 26 -10.14 0.70 7.70
N ILE A 27 -11.33 0.79 8.30
CA ILE A 27 -11.54 1.50 9.57
C ILE A 27 -10.81 0.81 10.72
N ALA A 28 -10.87 -0.52 10.80
CA ALA A 28 -10.15 -1.30 11.81
C ALA A 28 -8.62 -1.10 11.69
N ARG A 29 -8.09 -1.01 10.46
CA ARG A 29 -6.68 -0.69 10.20
C ARG A 29 -6.29 0.67 10.77
N ILE A 30 -7.11 1.70 10.59
CA ILE A 30 -6.85 3.03 11.16
C ILE A 30 -6.79 2.98 12.69
N ALA A 31 -7.71 2.26 13.33
CA ALA A 31 -7.72 2.09 14.78
C ALA A 31 -6.49 1.30 15.28
N LEU A 32 -6.15 0.20 14.59
CA LEU A 32 -4.95 -0.62 14.89
C LEU A 32 -3.66 0.16 14.67
N ALA A 33 -3.58 0.97 13.60
CA ALA A 33 -2.43 1.84 13.38
C ALA A 33 -2.24 2.82 14.53
N GLY A 34 -3.32 3.37 15.11
CA GLY A 34 -3.26 4.19 16.31
C GLY A 34 -2.63 3.45 17.52
N LEU A 35 -2.89 2.16 17.68
CA LEU A 35 -2.28 1.36 18.75
C LEU A 35 -0.76 1.17 18.60
N LEU A 36 -0.21 1.28 17.37
CA LEU A 36 1.23 1.24 17.16
C LEU A 36 1.97 2.36 17.90
N LEU A 37 1.31 3.49 18.17
CA LEU A 37 1.90 4.60 18.92
C LEU A 37 2.25 4.25 20.38
N ILE A 38 1.63 3.20 20.94
CA ILE A 38 1.98 2.68 22.27
C ILE A 38 3.41 2.12 22.25
N ASN A 39 3.86 1.59 21.11
CA ASN A 39 5.22 1.12 20.85
C ASN A 39 5.76 0.13 21.91
N GLN A 40 4.90 -0.77 22.40
CA GLN A 40 5.25 -1.82 23.35
C GLN A 40 5.20 -3.19 22.68
N GLN A 41 6.27 -3.96 22.84
CA GLN A 41 6.32 -5.36 22.39
C GLN A 41 5.62 -6.26 23.43
N PRO A 42 4.89 -7.31 23.00
CA PRO A 42 4.69 -7.78 21.62
C PRO A 42 3.49 -7.11 20.89
N LEU A 43 2.76 -6.20 21.55
CA LEU A 43 1.56 -5.55 21.00
C LEU A 43 1.84 -4.89 19.66
N PHE A 44 2.98 -4.17 19.55
CA PHE A 44 3.38 -3.49 18.32
C PHE A 44 3.46 -4.48 17.14
N SER A 45 4.20 -5.59 17.30
CA SER A 45 4.42 -6.56 16.23
C SER A 45 3.12 -7.22 15.79
N VAL A 46 2.22 -7.53 16.70
CA VAL A 46 0.91 -8.12 16.40
C VAL A 46 0.04 -7.11 15.65
N CYS A 47 -0.10 -5.88 16.13
CA CYS A 47 -0.88 -4.84 15.47
C CYS A 47 -0.33 -4.52 14.08
N TYR A 48 0.99 -4.47 13.93
CA TYR A 48 1.65 -4.20 12.66
C TYR A 48 1.31 -5.26 11.61
N LEU A 49 1.45 -6.56 11.96
CA LEU A 49 1.10 -7.66 11.07
C LEU A 49 -0.38 -7.68 10.72
N ILE A 50 -1.27 -7.42 11.69
CA ILE A 50 -2.71 -7.36 11.44
C ILE A 50 -3.04 -6.20 10.50
N CYS A 51 -2.40 -5.02 10.63
CA CYS A 51 -2.57 -3.92 9.68
C CYS A 51 -2.22 -4.33 8.24
N GLY A 52 -1.06 -4.98 8.04
CA GLY A 52 -0.69 -5.48 6.71
C GLY A 52 -1.61 -6.58 6.19
N LEU A 53 -2.08 -7.48 7.07
CA LEU A 53 -3.00 -8.54 6.67
C LEU A 53 -4.38 -7.98 6.28
N THR A 54 -4.90 -7.02 7.03
CA THR A 54 -6.19 -6.37 6.71
C THR A 54 -6.14 -5.64 5.37
N ASP A 55 -5.01 -5.03 5.00
CA ASP A 55 -4.79 -4.40 3.69
C ASP A 55 -4.89 -5.40 2.53
N VAL A 56 -4.20 -6.53 2.68
CA VAL A 56 -4.26 -7.60 1.67
C VAL A 56 -5.67 -8.19 1.56
N LEU A 57 -6.34 -8.39 2.70
CA LEU A 57 -7.68 -9.00 2.76
C LEU A 57 -8.76 -8.10 2.18
N ASP A 58 -8.80 -6.81 2.52
CA ASP A 58 -9.83 -5.90 2.00
C ASP A 58 -9.69 -5.71 0.49
N GLY A 59 -8.46 -5.55 -0.02
CA GLY A 59 -8.19 -5.51 -1.44
C GLY A 59 -8.55 -6.81 -2.18
N PHE A 60 -8.31 -7.98 -1.57
CA PHE A 60 -8.69 -9.27 -2.12
C PHE A 60 -10.22 -9.43 -2.17
N ILE A 61 -10.91 -9.12 -1.07
CA ILE A 61 -12.36 -9.22 -0.97
C ILE A 61 -13.03 -8.26 -1.95
N ALA A 62 -12.59 -6.99 -1.97
CA ALA A 62 -13.15 -5.99 -2.86
C ALA A 62 -13.04 -6.38 -4.35
N ARG A 63 -11.92 -6.99 -4.76
CA ARG A 63 -11.73 -7.46 -6.15
C ARG A 63 -12.54 -8.70 -6.46
N ASN A 64 -12.50 -9.73 -5.61
CA ASN A 64 -13.15 -11.01 -5.89
C ASN A 64 -14.67 -10.93 -5.89
N TYR A 65 -15.22 -10.11 -5.01
CA TYR A 65 -16.68 -9.94 -4.88
C TYR A 65 -17.22 -8.72 -5.61
N ARG A 66 -16.39 -7.99 -6.37
CA ARG A 66 -16.75 -6.76 -7.10
C ARG A 66 -17.40 -5.71 -6.21
N LEU A 67 -16.92 -5.59 -4.97
CA LEU A 67 -17.46 -4.67 -3.96
C LEU A 67 -16.73 -3.31 -3.94
N GLN A 68 -16.05 -2.97 -5.02
CA GLN A 68 -15.31 -1.72 -5.12
C GLN A 68 -16.29 -0.54 -5.12
N THR A 69 -16.16 0.32 -4.11
CA THR A 69 -16.92 1.58 -3.99
C THR A 69 -15.97 2.76 -3.94
N THR A 70 -16.41 3.92 -4.39
CA THR A 70 -15.61 5.16 -4.32
C THR A 70 -15.29 5.54 -2.87
N LEU A 71 -16.18 5.27 -1.93
CA LEU A 71 -15.97 5.51 -0.51
C LEU A 71 -14.97 4.50 0.07
N GLY A 72 -15.08 3.21 -0.28
CA GLY A 72 -14.15 2.16 0.14
C GLY A 72 -12.72 2.44 -0.30
N SER A 73 -12.54 2.83 -1.56
CA SER A 73 -11.21 3.20 -2.07
C SER A 73 -10.61 4.42 -1.36
N LYS A 74 -11.43 5.40 -0.95
CA LYS A 74 -10.95 6.54 -0.16
C LYS A 74 -10.55 6.14 1.26
N LEU A 75 -11.35 5.28 1.91
CA LEU A 75 -11.05 4.76 3.25
C LEU A 75 -9.79 3.90 3.26
N ASP A 76 -9.61 3.06 2.24
CA ASP A 76 -8.41 2.26 2.04
C ASP A 76 -7.17 3.15 1.91
N SER A 77 -7.20 4.12 0.98
CA SER A 77 -6.10 5.09 0.81
C SER A 77 -5.82 5.90 2.09
N LEU A 78 -6.85 6.26 2.87
CA LEU A 78 -6.69 6.95 4.15
C LEU A 78 -6.05 6.03 5.19
N GLY A 79 -6.47 4.76 5.25
CA GLY A 79 -5.90 3.74 6.14
C GLY A 79 -4.41 3.53 5.89
N ASP A 80 -4.03 3.40 4.63
CA ASP A 80 -2.64 3.28 4.21
C ASP A 80 -1.83 4.53 4.58
N PHE A 81 -2.36 5.70 4.29
CA PHE A 81 -1.71 6.96 4.61
C PHE A 81 -1.46 7.11 6.12
N VAL A 82 -2.47 6.80 6.96
CA VAL A 82 -2.35 6.84 8.42
C VAL A 82 -1.33 5.81 8.91
N PHE A 83 -1.42 4.57 8.44
CA PHE A 83 -0.51 3.50 8.81
C PHE A 83 0.95 3.88 8.49
N TRP A 84 1.26 4.25 7.26
CA TRP A 84 2.61 4.61 6.85
C TRP A 84 3.13 5.90 7.51
N SER A 85 2.23 6.86 7.81
CA SER A 85 2.61 8.08 8.55
C SER A 85 3.03 7.76 9.98
N ILE A 86 2.31 6.85 10.66
CA ILE A 86 2.65 6.40 12.02
C ILE A 86 3.94 5.59 12.01
N VAL A 87 4.10 4.67 11.07
CA VAL A 87 5.34 3.88 10.92
C VAL A 87 6.54 4.79 10.68
N LEU A 88 6.43 5.78 9.79
CA LEU A 88 7.48 6.75 9.52
C LEU A 88 7.80 7.61 10.75
N PHE A 89 6.77 8.08 11.47
CA PHE A 89 6.96 8.83 12.72
C PHE A 89 7.73 8.02 13.76
N LEU A 90 7.32 6.78 14.01
CA LEU A 90 7.99 5.88 14.94
C LEU A 90 9.41 5.55 14.49
N TYR A 91 9.60 5.35 13.19
CA TYR A 91 10.90 5.11 12.57
C TYR A 91 11.87 6.25 12.86
N ILE A 92 11.48 7.50 12.64
CA ILE A 92 12.28 8.68 12.93
C ILE A 92 12.54 8.80 14.44
N LYS A 93 11.55 8.52 15.28
CA LYS A 93 11.64 8.63 16.73
C LYS A 93 12.59 7.59 17.34
N THR A 94 12.58 6.35 16.86
CA THR A 94 13.36 5.24 17.44
C THR A 94 14.80 5.18 16.93
N LYS A 95 15.11 5.82 15.81
CA LYS A 95 16.44 5.84 15.18
C LYS A 95 17.06 4.43 14.97
N ILE A 96 16.22 3.45 14.62
CA ILE A 96 16.62 2.07 14.34
C ILE A 96 17.10 1.88 12.89
N TYR A 97 17.71 2.90 12.31
CA TYR A 97 18.13 2.93 10.91
C TYR A 97 19.51 3.62 10.78
N PRO A 98 20.28 3.30 9.75
CA PRO A 98 21.48 4.05 9.42
C PRO A 98 21.15 5.49 9.02
N ASP A 99 21.97 6.46 9.46
CA ASP A 99 21.72 7.90 9.24
C ASP A 99 21.53 8.27 7.75
N TRP A 100 22.24 7.60 6.84
CA TRP A 100 22.14 7.85 5.39
C TRP A 100 20.76 7.51 4.80
N ILE A 101 19.98 6.64 5.45
CA ILE A 101 18.68 6.18 4.91
C ILE A 101 17.67 7.32 4.79
N ILE A 102 17.76 8.32 5.65
CA ILE A 102 16.88 9.51 5.59
C ILE A 102 17.06 10.23 4.25
N TYR A 103 18.29 10.40 3.80
CA TYR A 103 18.57 11.01 2.50
C TYR A 103 18.02 10.14 1.36
N GLY A 104 18.13 8.81 1.50
CA GLY A 104 17.55 7.85 0.56
C GLY A 104 16.04 7.94 0.49
N ILE A 105 15.35 8.04 1.63
CA ILE A 105 13.88 8.21 1.70
C ILE A 105 13.46 9.51 1.02
N VAL A 106 14.14 10.63 1.33
CA VAL A 106 13.85 11.94 0.70
C VAL A 106 14.04 11.87 -0.82
N LEU A 107 15.12 11.25 -1.28
CA LEU A 107 15.39 11.08 -2.71
C LEU A 107 14.28 10.29 -3.40
N VAL A 108 13.95 9.10 -2.89
CA VAL A 108 12.88 8.24 -3.48
C VAL A 108 11.53 8.95 -3.43
N ALA A 109 11.19 9.60 -2.31
CA ALA A 109 9.94 10.35 -2.16
C ALA A 109 9.85 11.51 -3.17
N SER A 110 10.97 12.22 -3.41
CA SER A 110 11.05 13.30 -4.40
C SER A 110 10.80 12.79 -5.82
N ILE A 111 11.42 11.66 -6.20
CA ILE A 111 11.21 11.03 -7.51
C ILE A 111 9.72 10.62 -7.66
N ARG A 112 9.13 9.98 -6.65
CA ARG A 112 7.71 9.58 -6.68
C ARG A 112 6.77 10.76 -6.77
N PHE A 113 7.07 11.84 -6.07
CA PHE A 113 6.30 13.09 -6.16
C PHE A 113 6.37 13.71 -7.56
N LEU A 114 7.56 13.71 -8.16
CA LEU A 114 7.74 14.14 -9.55
C LEU A 114 6.96 13.24 -10.53
N ASN A 115 6.96 11.92 -10.33
CA ASN A 115 6.19 10.98 -11.13
C ASN A 115 4.67 11.27 -11.05
N LEU A 116 4.17 11.58 -9.85
CA LEU A 116 2.78 11.97 -9.67
C LEU A 116 2.42 13.25 -10.47
N ILE A 117 3.30 14.25 -10.43
CA ILE A 117 3.14 15.48 -11.23
C ILE A 117 3.20 15.18 -12.73
N LEU A 118 4.17 14.39 -13.18
CA LEU A 118 4.31 14.00 -14.57
C LEU A 118 3.07 13.24 -15.07
N THR A 119 2.55 12.32 -14.28
CA THR A 119 1.32 11.59 -14.59
C THR A 119 0.13 12.54 -14.72
N LYS A 120 0.01 13.51 -13.81
CA LYS A 120 -1.04 14.52 -13.88
C LYS A 120 -0.93 15.41 -15.11
N VAL A 121 0.27 15.87 -15.43
CA VAL A 121 0.50 16.76 -16.59
C VAL A 121 0.26 16.00 -17.90
N LYS A 122 0.74 14.74 -17.99
CA LYS A 122 0.68 13.99 -19.24
C LYS A 122 -0.69 13.37 -19.53
N PHE A 123 -1.34 12.83 -18.51
CA PHE A 123 -2.58 12.05 -18.66
C PHE A 123 -3.82 12.71 -18.04
N ALA A 124 -3.68 13.90 -17.45
CA ALA A 124 -4.73 14.61 -16.72
C ALA A 124 -5.34 13.83 -15.55
N GLN A 125 -4.65 12.77 -15.04
CA GLN A 125 -5.10 11.91 -13.96
C GLN A 125 -4.13 11.95 -12.78
N TRP A 126 -4.69 11.91 -11.55
CA TRP A 126 -3.92 11.72 -10.35
C TRP A 126 -3.82 10.22 -10.05
N GLY A 127 -2.62 9.67 -10.03
CA GLY A 127 -2.40 8.27 -9.70
C GLY A 127 -0.95 7.87 -9.86
N MET A 128 -0.51 6.94 -9.02
CA MET A 128 0.78 6.26 -9.17
C MET A 128 0.57 4.98 -9.97
N LEU A 129 1.59 4.54 -10.69
CA LEU A 129 1.55 3.28 -11.41
C LEU A 129 1.89 2.14 -10.43
N HIS A 130 1.07 1.10 -10.44
CA HIS A 130 1.29 -0.10 -9.61
C HIS A 130 2.03 -1.19 -10.38
N THR A 131 3.30 -0.93 -10.71
CA THR A 131 4.17 -1.92 -11.36
C THR A 131 4.47 -3.11 -10.44
N LEU A 132 4.95 -4.21 -10.99
CA LEU A 132 5.36 -5.37 -10.20
C LEU A 132 6.51 -5.02 -9.24
N SER A 133 7.50 -4.26 -9.71
CA SER A 133 8.61 -3.78 -8.87
C SER A 133 8.14 -2.88 -7.74
N ASN A 134 7.10 -2.06 -7.97
CA ASN A 134 6.51 -1.25 -6.91
C ASN A 134 5.85 -2.10 -5.81
N LYS A 135 5.14 -3.17 -6.21
CA LYS A 135 4.55 -4.13 -5.25
C LYS A 135 5.61 -4.89 -4.45
N ILE A 136 6.68 -5.35 -5.11
CA ILE A 136 7.80 -6.03 -4.44
C ILE A 136 8.49 -5.07 -3.47
N THR A 137 8.73 -3.83 -3.87
CA THR A 137 9.32 -2.80 -3.00
C THR A 137 8.45 -2.53 -1.78
N GLY A 138 7.13 -2.40 -1.95
CA GLY A 138 6.19 -2.22 -0.84
C GLY A 138 6.24 -3.37 0.16
N LEU A 139 6.26 -4.61 -0.33
CA LEU A 139 6.41 -5.80 0.53
C LEU A 139 7.77 -5.83 1.23
N ALA A 140 8.86 -5.52 0.53
CA ALA A 140 10.19 -5.47 1.11
C ALA A 140 10.31 -4.40 2.23
N LEU A 141 9.75 -3.21 2.01
CA LEU A 141 9.68 -2.15 3.02
C LEU A 141 8.83 -2.58 4.23
N PHE A 142 7.68 -3.20 3.99
CA PHE A 142 6.83 -3.71 5.07
C PHE A 142 7.58 -4.72 5.93
N LEU A 143 8.23 -5.70 5.32
CA LEU A 143 9.00 -6.72 6.05
C LEU A 143 10.22 -6.11 6.76
N LEU A 144 10.94 -5.19 6.13
CA LEU A 144 12.08 -4.52 6.74
C LEU A 144 11.68 -3.74 7.98
N CYS A 145 10.62 -2.93 7.91
CA CYS A 145 10.11 -2.20 9.06
C CYS A 145 9.64 -3.14 10.17
N PHE A 146 8.94 -4.23 9.82
CA PHE A 146 8.52 -5.24 10.79
C PHE A 146 9.72 -5.83 11.56
N VAL A 147 10.76 -6.27 10.84
CA VAL A 147 11.96 -6.85 11.45
C VAL A 147 12.69 -5.82 12.30
N ALA A 148 12.86 -4.60 11.80
CA ALA A 148 13.55 -3.52 12.52
C ALA A 148 12.83 -3.16 13.84
N PHE A 149 11.51 -3.04 13.83
CA PHE A 149 10.75 -2.72 15.04
C PHE A 149 10.63 -3.88 16.02
N THR A 150 10.63 -5.13 15.53
CA THR A 150 10.43 -6.31 16.37
C THR A 150 11.76 -6.79 17.00
N PHE A 151 12.82 -6.80 16.22
CA PHE A 151 14.12 -7.39 16.62
C PHE A 151 15.21 -6.32 16.83
N GLY A 152 14.98 -5.09 16.43
CA GLY A 152 15.90 -3.97 16.60
C GLY A 152 16.90 -3.88 15.47
N ASP A 153 18.07 -4.49 15.66
CA ASP A 153 19.16 -4.36 14.71
C ASP A 153 18.93 -5.13 13.41
N VAL A 154 19.07 -4.44 12.28
CA VAL A 154 18.97 -5.01 10.93
C VAL A 154 20.27 -4.72 10.19
N SER A 155 20.82 -5.75 9.57
CA SER A 155 22.04 -5.65 8.77
C SER A 155 21.96 -4.50 7.75
N GLY A 156 23.02 -3.69 7.68
CA GLY A 156 23.12 -2.59 6.72
C GLY A 156 22.90 -3.02 5.26
N TYR A 157 23.21 -4.26 4.90
CA TYR A 157 22.96 -4.80 3.55
C TYR A 157 21.46 -4.84 3.22
N ILE A 158 20.61 -5.19 4.17
CA ILE A 158 19.14 -5.26 3.94
C ILE A 158 18.61 -3.85 3.67
N TRP A 159 19.11 -2.84 4.38
CA TRP A 159 18.78 -1.43 4.13
C TRP A 159 19.19 -0.99 2.73
N VAL A 160 20.42 -1.32 2.31
CA VAL A 160 20.92 -0.99 0.96
C VAL A 160 20.10 -1.67 -0.11
N VAL A 161 19.82 -2.97 0.01
CA VAL A 161 19.02 -3.72 -0.97
C VAL A 161 17.62 -3.15 -1.09
N THR A 162 16.96 -2.86 0.03
CA THR A 162 15.60 -2.28 0.02
C THR A 162 15.60 -0.88 -0.59
N PHE A 163 16.62 -0.06 -0.30
CA PHE A 163 16.78 1.26 -0.92
C PHE A 163 16.97 1.15 -2.43
N LEU A 164 17.82 0.24 -2.90
CA LEU A 164 18.04 0.02 -4.34
C LEU A 164 16.77 -0.46 -5.05
N LEU A 165 15.98 -1.33 -4.43
CA LEU A 165 14.68 -1.75 -4.94
C LEU A 165 13.71 -0.56 -5.05
N ALA A 166 13.65 0.29 -4.04
CA ALA A 166 12.79 1.47 -4.04
C ALA A 166 13.21 2.49 -5.10
N LEU A 167 14.52 2.70 -5.26
CA LEU A 167 15.07 3.58 -6.28
C LEU A 167 14.80 3.05 -7.69
N PHE A 168 15.07 1.76 -7.91
CA PHE A 168 14.78 1.09 -9.20
C PHE A 168 13.30 1.20 -9.56
N SER A 169 12.40 0.87 -8.64
CA SER A 169 10.95 0.97 -8.84
C SER A 169 10.50 2.39 -9.20
N SER A 170 11.09 3.40 -8.56
CA SER A 170 10.75 4.80 -8.82
C SER A 170 11.23 5.28 -10.19
N ILE A 171 12.43 4.84 -10.62
CA ILE A 171 12.97 5.13 -11.95
C ILE A 171 12.18 4.38 -13.03
N GLU A 172 11.83 3.11 -12.80
CA GLU A 172 11.00 2.33 -13.72
C GLU A 172 9.66 3.04 -13.96
N GLU A 173 9.01 3.52 -12.90
CA GLU A 173 7.76 4.28 -13.00
C GLU A 173 7.95 5.54 -13.86
N THR A 174 9.04 6.31 -13.65
CA THR A 174 9.37 7.48 -14.47
C THR A 174 9.47 7.12 -15.95
N LEU A 175 10.21 6.06 -16.26
CA LEU A 175 10.41 5.60 -17.65
C LEU A 175 9.09 5.15 -18.30
N ILE A 176 8.23 4.46 -17.56
CA ILE A 176 6.90 4.04 -18.03
C ILE A 176 6.04 5.27 -18.32
N VAL A 177 5.95 6.22 -17.37
CA VAL A 177 5.17 7.46 -17.57
C VAL A 177 5.69 8.23 -18.79
N TRP A 178 7.01 8.31 -18.95
CA TRP A 178 7.60 9.03 -20.08
C TRP A 178 7.28 8.38 -21.43
N ARG A 179 7.32 7.07 -21.51
CA ARG A 179 7.13 6.30 -22.75
C ARG A 179 5.67 6.05 -23.12
N SER A 180 4.78 5.89 -22.14
CA SER A 180 3.37 5.55 -22.37
C SER A 180 2.63 6.66 -23.08
N THR A 181 1.74 6.32 -24.01
CA THR A 181 0.84 7.25 -24.70
C THR A 181 -0.51 7.41 -24.00
N TYR A 182 -0.89 6.46 -23.15
CA TYR A 182 -2.12 6.46 -22.37
C TYR A 182 -1.86 6.04 -20.93
N TYR A 183 -2.77 6.40 -20.03
CA TYR A 183 -2.66 6.03 -18.61
C TYR A 183 -3.15 4.60 -18.37
N GLU A 184 -2.24 3.73 -17.90
CA GLU A 184 -2.54 2.39 -17.41
C GLU A 184 -2.11 2.30 -15.95
N PRO A 185 -3.05 2.14 -15.00
CA PRO A 185 -2.72 2.14 -13.57
C PRO A 185 -1.92 0.91 -13.10
N ASN A 186 -2.02 -0.22 -13.82
CA ASN A 186 -1.38 -1.48 -13.45
C ASN A 186 -0.51 -2.06 -14.59
N PRO A 187 0.51 -1.35 -15.07
CA PRO A 187 1.40 -1.89 -16.08
C PRO A 187 2.20 -3.05 -15.49
N LYS A 188 2.41 -4.11 -16.26
CA LYS A 188 3.20 -5.27 -15.80
C LYS A 188 4.69 -4.94 -15.61
N GLY A 189 5.19 -3.88 -16.28
CA GLY A 189 6.56 -3.41 -16.21
C GLY A 189 6.97 -2.66 -17.49
N PHE A 190 8.17 -2.05 -17.47
CA PHE A 190 8.67 -1.24 -18.59
C PHE A 190 8.68 -1.98 -19.95
N PHE A 191 9.05 -3.25 -19.98
CA PHE A 191 9.15 -4.03 -21.22
C PHE A 191 7.80 -4.37 -21.84
N THR A 192 6.71 -4.41 -21.08
CA THR A 192 5.37 -4.72 -21.59
C THR A 192 4.72 -3.52 -22.29
N VAL A 193 5.07 -2.31 -21.90
CA VAL A 193 4.54 -1.07 -22.50
C VAL A 193 5.11 -0.83 -23.91
N SER A 194 6.30 -1.36 -24.22
CA SER A 194 6.96 -1.18 -25.52
C SER A 194 6.30 -1.93 -26.70
N HIS A 195 5.48 -2.95 -26.43
CA HIS A 195 4.84 -3.78 -27.47
C HIS A 195 3.43 -3.30 -27.86
N GLN A 196 2.86 -2.32 -27.16
CA GLN A 196 1.52 -1.82 -27.45
C GLN A 196 1.50 -0.53 -28.30
N SER A 197 2.66 -0.05 -28.72
CA SER A 197 2.81 1.19 -29.52
C SER A 197 3.06 0.95 -31.02
N SER A 198 2.82 -0.25 -31.54
CA SER A 198 2.91 -0.60 -32.95
C SER A 198 1.57 -0.94 -33.57
#